data_01e989b9290373344bd5dfca486d5161
#
_entry.id   01e989b9290373344bd5dfca486d5161
#
_cell.length_a   1.000
_cell.length_b   1.000
_cell.length_c   1.000
_cell.angle_alpha   90.00
_cell.angle_beta   90.00
_cell.angle_gamma   90.00
#
_symmetry.space_group_name_H-M   'P 1'
#
loop_
_entity.id
_entity.type
_entity.pdbx_description
1 polymer ?
#
loop_
_entity_poly.entity_id
_entity_poly.type
_entity_poly.pdbx_seq_one_letter_code
_entity_poly.pdbx_strand_id
1 'polypeptide(L)'
;MKRRFTVAAVIAAAFSVSVSAQWPRHPQPEVPKGPDGKVNLTAPTPRTSDGKPDLSGIWDVSPRRETPGSAPPGRPPLATFADIGVNLVGGLPFQPWAADLSKMRVANQRFDNPDALCLPQGPLQYHLDPQPRQIFHLPGRTLIVYESNYGLRTIYTDGRPLPPPGEPQPYWHGYSVGHWEGDTFVVESNNFRGVQGGNPSDGWLDQMGSPFTDGLRLTERFRRVNFGNLQIDVTIDDAKAYTKPFTVRVEQQIMANGAEMIEFVCHENQKFLEMTGRAVSK
;
A
#
# COMPACT_ATOMS: atom_id res chain seq x y z
N MET A 1 58.40 -22.47 -17.31
CA MET A 1 57.29 -21.44 -17.31
C MET A 1 55.89 -22.02 -17.42
N LYS A 2 55.61 -23.10 -18.13
CA LYS A 2 54.23 -23.63 -18.35
C LYS A 2 53.47 -24.14 -17.09
N ARG A 3 54.18 -24.60 -16.04
CA ARG A 3 53.57 -25.12 -14.82
C ARG A 3 53.01 -24.08 -13.85
N ARG A 4 53.46 -22.85 -13.89
CA ARG A 4 52.99 -21.75 -13.04
C ARG A 4 51.68 -21.15 -13.51
N PHE A 5 51.42 -21.20 -14.83
CA PHE A 5 50.15 -20.71 -15.41
C PHE A 5 48.97 -21.63 -15.13
N THR A 6 49.20 -22.94 -15.03
CA THR A 6 48.15 -23.93 -14.76
C THR A 6 47.62 -23.82 -13.33
N VAL A 7 48.48 -23.54 -12.35
CA VAL A 7 48.11 -23.38 -10.95
C VAL A 7 47.32 -22.07 -10.74
N ALA A 8 47.68 -20.98 -11.42
CA ALA A 8 46.97 -19.73 -11.33
C ALA A 8 45.55 -19.81 -11.97
N ALA A 9 45.39 -20.57 -13.05
CA ALA A 9 44.11 -20.79 -13.69
C ALA A 9 43.14 -21.63 -12.83
N VAL A 10 43.66 -22.63 -12.11
CA VAL A 10 42.84 -23.47 -11.20
C VAL A 10 42.42 -22.69 -9.95
N ILE A 11 43.30 -21.82 -9.43
CA ILE A 11 42.94 -20.95 -8.30
C ILE A 11 41.89 -19.89 -8.71
N ALA A 12 42.00 -19.34 -9.91
CA ALA A 12 40.95 -18.38 -10.44
C ALA A 12 39.59 -19.07 -10.70
N ALA A 13 39.59 -20.35 -11.10
CA ALA A 13 38.33 -21.10 -11.26
C ALA A 13 37.67 -21.52 -9.94
N ALA A 14 38.47 -21.66 -8.86
CA ALA A 14 37.93 -21.99 -7.55
C ALA A 14 37.25 -20.80 -6.83
N PHE A 15 37.49 -19.55 -7.27
CA PHE A 15 36.87 -18.36 -6.70
C PHE A 15 35.64 -17.88 -7.48
N SER A 16 35.24 -18.53 -8.54
CA SER A 16 33.99 -18.27 -9.26
C SER A 16 32.77 -18.97 -8.66
N VAL A 17 32.81 -19.31 -7.37
CA VAL A 17 31.58 -19.59 -6.65
C VAL A 17 30.82 -18.27 -6.57
N SER A 18 29.76 -18.16 -7.33
CA SER A 18 28.84 -17.02 -7.23
C SER A 18 28.49 -16.86 -5.75
N VAL A 19 29.00 -15.82 -5.12
CA VAL A 19 28.53 -15.39 -3.82
C VAL A 19 27.14 -14.84 -4.07
N SER A 20 26.14 -15.73 -4.12
CA SER A 20 24.76 -15.31 -3.98
C SER A 20 24.63 -14.81 -2.56
N ALA A 21 24.90 -13.54 -2.34
CA ALA A 21 24.47 -12.81 -1.16
C ALA A 21 22.93 -12.70 -1.24
N GLN A 22 22.27 -13.86 -1.21
CA GLN A 22 20.83 -13.95 -1.20
C GLN A 22 20.45 -14.42 0.20
N TRP A 23 19.52 -13.71 0.78
CA TRP A 23 18.82 -14.15 1.97
C TRP A 23 18.41 -15.61 1.79
N PRO A 24 18.55 -16.46 2.81
CA PRO A 24 18.10 -17.83 2.72
C PRO A 24 16.61 -17.82 2.35
N ARG A 25 16.27 -18.43 1.23
CA ARG A 25 14.88 -18.59 0.83
C ARG A 25 14.23 -19.55 1.80
N HIS A 26 13.36 -19.05 2.67
CA HIS A 26 12.52 -19.92 3.48
C HIS A 26 11.45 -20.55 2.57
N PRO A 27 11.46 -21.88 2.42
CA PRO A 27 10.44 -22.53 1.61
C PRO A 27 9.09 -22.29 2.26
N GLN A 28 8.13 -21.84 1.45
CA GLN A 28 6.72 -21.79 1.83
C GLN A 28 6.08 -23.09 1.32
N PRO A 29 5.88 -24.12 2.16
CA PRO A 29 5.42 -25.43 1.72
C PRO A 29 4.00 -25.39 1.16
N GLU A 30 3.21 -24.38 1.52
CA GLU A 30 1.80 -24.24 1.15
C GLU A 30 1.58 -23.47 -0.17
N VAL A 31 2.66 -23.02 -0.83
CA VAL A 31 2.53 -22.27 -2.09
C VAL A 31 2.16 -23.24 -3.22
N PRO A 32 1.00 -23.03 -3.90
CA PRO A 32 0.60 -23.87 -5.02
C PRO A 32 1.62 -23.81 -6.15
N LYS A 33 1.97 -24.95 -6.71
CA LYS A 33 2.89 -25.07 -7.84
C LYS A 33 2.19 -25.65 -9.06
N GLY A 34 2.58 -25.16 -10.23
CA GLY A 34 2.18 -25.71 -11.51
C GLY A 34 2.95 -27.01 -11.85
N PRO A 35 2.62 -27.67 -12.97
CA PRO A 35 3.33 -28.85 -13.46
C PRO A 35 4.84 -28.59 -13.74
N ASP A 36 5.20 -27.34 -14.01
CA ASP A 36 6.56 -26.87 -14.25
C ASP A 36 7.33 -26.57 -12.95
N GLY A 37 6.73 -26.83 -11.78
CA GLY A 37 7.31 -26.55 -10.46
C GLY A 37 7.32 -25.07 -10.06
N LYS A 38 6.83 -24.17 -10.91
CA LYS A 38 6.73 -22.74 -10.60
C LYS A 38 5.47 -22.44 -9.80
N VAL A 39 5.50 -21.30 -9.10
CA VAL A 39 4.34 -20.83 -8.34
C VAL A 39 3.15 -20.63 -9.27
N ASN A 40 2.00 -21.21 -8.92
CA ASN A 40 0.74 -21.01 -9.61
C ASN A 40 -0.08 -19.90 -8.93
N LEU A 41 0.12 -18.67 -9.38
CA LEU A 41 -0.60 -17.50 -8.85
C LEU A 41 -2.11 -17.53 -9.16
N THR A 42 -2.54 -18.34 -10.14
CA THR A 42 -3.96 -18.48 -10.53
C THR A 42 -4.67 -19.64 -9.85
N ALA A 43 -3.99 -20.36 -8.95
CA ALA A 43 -4.60 -21.40 -8.15
C ALA A 43 -5.82 -20.86 -7.36
N PRO A 44 -6.77 -21.72 -6.96
CA PRO A 44 -7.94 -21.30 -6.19
C PRO A 44 -7.57 -20.48 -4.94
N THR A 45 -8.44 -19.56 -4.58
CA THR A 45 -8.32 -18.75 -3.36
C THR A 45 -8.27 -19.66 -2.13
N PRO A 46 -7.23 -19.58 -1.28
CA PRO A 46 -7.20 -20.29 -0.02
C PRO A 46 -8.30 -19.77 0.93
N ARG A 47 -8.74 -20.65 1.84
CA ARG A 47 -9.80 -20.32 2.79
C ARG A 47 -9.35 -20.60 4.22
N THR A 48 -9.82 -19.77 5.12
CA THR A 48 -9.69 -19.94 6.57
C THR A 48 -10.58 -21.10 7.07
N SER A 49 -10.40 -21.51 8.31
CA SER A 49 -11.17 -22.61 8.91
C SER A 49 -12.69 -22.35 8.99
N ASP A 50 -13.10 -21.07 8.99
CA ASP A 50 -14.50 -20.63 8.95
C ASP A 50 -15.03 -20.45 7.51
N GLY A 51 -14.25 -20.86 6.49
CA GLY A 51 -14.63 -20.87 5.09
C GLY A 51 -14.54 -19.53 4.38
N LYS A 52 -14.07 -18.47 5.02
CA LYS A 52 -13.85 -17.18 4.39
C LYS A 52 -12.57 -17.18 3.54
N PRO A 53 -12.47 -16.36 2.50
CA PRO A 53 -11.20 -16.18 1.80
C PRO A 53 -10.10 -15.77 2.79
N ASP A 54 -8.99 -16.47 2.75
CA ASP A 54 -7.82 -16.11 3.53
C ASP A 54 -7.09 -14.95 2.85
N LEU A 55 -7.06 -13.77 3.48
CA LEU A 55 -6.34 -12.60 2.95
C LEU A 55 -4.92 -12.53 3.52
N SER A 56 -4.52 -13.43 4.40
CA SER A 56 -3.18 -13.41 5.01
C SER A 56 -2.07 -13.59 3.96
N GLY A 57 -0.90 -13.08 4.30
CA GLY A 57 0.28 -13.15 3.45
C GLY A 57 0.95 -11.80 3.26
N ILE A 58 2.09 -11.83 2.56
CA ILE A 58 2.84 -10.63 2.18
C ILE A 58 2.43 -10.24 0.76
N TRP A 59 2.00 -9.02 0.61
CA TRP A 59 1.46 -8.48 -0.63
C TRP A 59 2.29 -7.31 -1.11
N ASP A 60 2.48 -7.22 -2.42
CA ASP A 60 3.07 -6.08 -3.10
C ASP A 60 2.10 -5.52 -4.16
N VAL A 61 2.35 -4.32 -4.64
CA VAL A 61 1.56 -3.73 -5.72
C VAL A 61 1.68 -4.60 -6.97
N SER A 62 0.54 -4.91 -7.58
CA SER A 62 0.53 -5.65 -8.85
C SER A 62 1.31 -4.89 -9.93
N PRO A 63 2.09 -5.58 -10.77
CA PRO A 63 2.78 -4.96 -11.89
C PRO A 63 1.85 -4.49 -13.00
N ARG A 64 0.55 -4.78 -12.89
CA ARG A 64 -0.45 -4.37 -13.87
C ARG A 64 -0.53 -2.87 -14.01
N ARG A 65 -0.69 -2.40 -15.24
CA ARG A 65 -0.86 -0.99 -15.59
C ARG A 65 -2.08 -0.82 -16.48
N GLU A 66 -2.67 0.37 -16.45
CA GLU A 66 -3.73 0.82 -17.37
C GLU A 66 -3.23 2.03 -18.15
N THR A 67 -3.82 2.27 -19.31
CA THR A 67 -3.58 3.51 -20.06
C THR A 67 -4.25 4.67 -19.31
N PRO A 68 -3.56 5.77 -19.05
CA PRO A 68 -4.15 6.92 -18.38
C PRO A 68 -5.47 7.37 -19.04
N GLY A 69 -6.48 7.62 -18.23
CA GLY A 69 -7.81 8.05 -18.68
C GLY A 69 -8.68 6.94 -19.30
N SER A 70 -8.23 5.68 -19.32
CA SER A 70 -9.00 4.56 -19.87
C SER A 70 -9.52 3.65 -18.75
N ALA A 71 -10.60 4.06 -18.10
CA ALA A 71 -11.29 3.16 -17.18
C ALA A 71 -11.98 2.03 -17.96
N PRO A 72 -11.67 0.76 -17.70
CA PRO A 72 -12.39 -0.33 -18.34
C PRO A 72 -13.85 -0.36 -17.95
N PRO A 73 -14.76 -0.69 -18.87
CA PRO A 73 -16.17 -0.80 -18.56
C PRO A 73 -16.44 -1.79 -17.41
N GLY A 74 -17.35 -1.43 -16.50
CA GLY A 74 -17.85 -2.33 -15.46
C GLY A 74 -16.94 -2.58 -14.26
N ARG A 75 -15.80 -1.88 -14.14
CA ARG A 75 -14.95 -1.93 -12.94
C ARG A 75 -14.34 -0.56 -12.62
N PRO A 76 -13.97 -0.32 -11.34
CA PRO A 76 -13.23 0.88 -10.98
C PRO A 76 -11.87 0.95 -11.69
N PRO A 77 -11.39 2.15 -12.07
CA PRO A 77 -10.08 2.36 -12.67
C PRO A 77 -8.97 2.07 -11.66
N LEU A 78 -7.79 1.64 -12.14
CA LEU A 78 -6.64 1.42 -11.29
C LEU A 78 -6.11 2.75 -10.75
N ALA A 79 -5.92 2.80 -9.43
CA ALA A 79 -5.14 3.85 -8.79
C ALA A 79 -3.64 3.59 -8.95
N THR A 80 -2.83 4.64 -8.90
CA THR A 80 -1.39 4.54 -8.82
C THR A 80 -0.86 5.26 -7.58
N PHE A 81 0.31 4.89 -7.12
CA PHE A 81 0.96 5.55 -5.98
C PHE A 81 1.18 7.05 -6.23
N ALA A 82 1.54 7.40 -7.45
CA ALA A 82 1.77 8.79 -7.83
C ALA A 82 0.46 9.60 -7.91
N ASP A 83 -0.58 9.03 -8.52
CA ASP A 83 -1.84 9.72 -8.80
C ASP A 83 -2.99 8.71 -8.78
N ILE A 84 -3.87 8.81 -7.79
CA ILE A 84 -5.03 7.92 -7.68
C ILE A 84 -6.10 8.19 -8.72
N GLY A 85 -6.09 9.38 -9.31
CA GLY A 85 -7.08 9.82 -10.30
C GLY A 85 -6.66 9.64 -11.75
N VAL A 86 -5.41 9.19 -12.03
CA VAL A 86 -4.82 9.17 -13.38
C VAL A 86 -5.65 8.40 -14.40
N ASN A 87 -6.36 7.37 -13.99
CA ASN A 87 -7.21 6.53 -14.84
C ASN A 87 -8.72 6.87 -14.73
N LEU A 88 -9.10 7.85 -13.93
CA LEU A 88 -10.47 8.35 -13.87
C LEU A 88 -10.80 9.23 -15.09
N VAL A 89 -11.90 8.92 -15.74
CA VAL A 89 -12.40 9.77 -16.82
C VAL A 89 -12.82 11.13 -16.23
N GLY A 90 -12.15 12.20 -16.70
CA GLY A 90 -12.33 13.56 -16.18
C GLY A 90 -11.52 13.88 -14.92
N GLY A 91 -10.68 12.95 -14.44
CA GLY A 91 -9.84 13.13 -13.26
C GLY A 91 -10.63 13.11 -11.94
N LEU A 92 -9.97 13.54 -10.86
CA LEU A 92 -10.58 13.62 -9.54
C LEU A 92 -11.62 14.74 -9.47
N PRO A 93 -12.81 14.46 -8.90
CA PRO A 93 -13.92 15.45 -8.81
C PRO A 93 -13.70 16.46 -7.67
N PHE A 94 -12.59 17.19 -7.70
CA PHE A 94 -12.22 18.13 -6.64
C PHE A 94 -13.25 19.24 -6.41
N GLN A 95 -13.39 19.66 -5.15
CA GLN A 95 -13.84 21.01 -4.83
C GLN A 95 -12.78 22.03 -5.28
N PRO A 96 -13.14 23.29 -5.59
CA PRO A 96 -12.17 24.28 -6.08
C PRO A 96 -10.93 24.44 -5.21
N TRP A 97 -11.09 24.59 -3.90
CA TRP A 97 -9.98 24.73 -2.96
C TRP A 97 -9.06 23.50 -2.93
N ALA A 98 -9.64 22.30 -3.08
CA ALA A 98 -8.89 21.05 -3.07
C ALA A 98 -8.02 20.90 -4.32
N ALA A 99 -8.55 21.32 -5.48
CA ALA A 99 -7.80 21.40 -6.72
C ALA A 99 -6.62 22.39 -6.62
N ASP A 100 -6.86 23.55 -6.01
CA ASP A 100 -5.82 24.57 -5.84
C ASP A 100 -4.75 24.13 -4.84
N LEU A 101 -5.14 23.45 -3.75
CA LEU A 101 -4.19 22.88 -2.81
C LEU A 101 -3.31 21.79 -3.45
N SER A 102 -3.89 20.89 -4.24
CA SER A 102 -3.14 19.87 -4.96
C SER A 102 -2.12 20.51 -5.93
N LYS A 103 -2.52 21.52 -6.72
CA LYS A 103 -1.61 22.27 -7.60
C LYS A 103 -0.49 22.95 -6.81
N MET A 104 -0.81 23.56 -5.68
CA MET A 104 0.19 24.22 -4.82
C MET A 104 1.20 23.21 -4.28
N ARG A 105 0.76 22.04 -3.83
CA ARG A 105 1.63 20.95 -3.35
C ARG A 105 2.59 20.47 -4.44
N VAL A 106 2.08 20.31 -5.67
CA VAL A 106 2.92 19.95 -6.83
C VAL A 106 3.90 21.06 -7.17
N ALA A 107 3.48 22.33 -7.20
CA ALA A 107 4.35 23.48 -7.47
C ALA A 107 5.45 23.62 -6.41
N ASN A 108 5.15 23.28 -5.15
CA ASN A 108 6.12 23.22 -4.05
C ASN A 108 6.94 21.91 -4.06
N GLN A 109 7.05 21.22 -5.20
CA GLN A 109 7.83 20.00 -5.36
C GLN A 109 7.48 18.88 -4.36
N ARG A 110 6.30 18.91 -3.78
CA ARG A 110 5.78 17.93 -2.81
C ARG A 110 6.61 17.81 -1.54
N PHE A 111 7.34 18.85 -1.16
CA PHE A 111 8.22 18.83 0.03
C PHE A 111 7.48 18.56 1.34
N ASP A 112 6.17 18.81 1.37
CA ASP A 112 5.34 18.58 2.55
C ASP A 112 4.64 17.21 2.52
N ASN A 113 4.97 16.34 1.54
CA ASN A 113 4.46 14.98 1.51
C ASN A 113 4.90 14.25 2.78
N PRO A 114 3.98 13.64 3.54
CA PRO A 114 4.30 12.95 4.79
C PRO A 114 5.38 11.87 4.61
N ASP A 115 5.36 11.13 3.50
CA ASP A 115 6.35 10.12 3.19
C ASP A 115 7.78 10.71 3.12
N ALA A 116 7.95 11.84 2.45
CA ALA A 116 9.24 12.53 2.37
C ALA A 116 9.76 13.02 3.73
N LEU A 117 8.87 13.16 4.72
CA LEU A 117 9.19 13.61 6.08
C LEU A 117 9.22 12.46 7.10
N CYS A 118 9.19 11.21 6.64
CA CYS A 118 9.10 10.03 7.49
C CYS A 118 7.89 10.04 8.43
N LEU A 119 6.82 10.71 8.05
CA LEU A 119 5.53 10.66 8.71
C LEU A 119 4.67 9.53 8.09
N PRO A 120 3.66 9.04 8.80
CA PRO A 120 2.75 8.07 8.22
C PRO A 120 2.12 8.58 6.93
N GLN A 121 2.09 7.73 5.91
CA GLN A 121 1.47 8.04 4.63
C GLN A 121 -0.06 8.14 4.75
N GLY A 122 -0.70 8.69 3.72
CA GLY A 122 -2.15 8.68 3.62
C GLY A 122 -2.72 7.26 3.47
N PRO A 123 -3.98 7.06 3.86
CA PRO A 123 -4.58 5.72 3.97
C PRO A 123 -4.55 4.92 2.66
N LEU A 124 -4.68 5.60 1.51
CA LEU A 124 -4.63 4.94 0.21
C LEU A 124 -3.20 4.74 -0.30
N GLN A 125 -2.28 5.65 0.04
CA GLN A 125 -0.88 5.53 -0.34
C GLN A 125 -0.26 4.21 0.16
N TYR A 126 -0.55 3.80 1.39
CA TYR A 126 -0.07 2.54 1.95
C TYR A 126 -0.47 1.30 1.14
N HIS A 127 -1.62 1.33 0.46
CA HIS A 127 -2.00 0.23 -0.43
C HIS A 127 -1.27 0.24 -1.77
N LEU A 128 -0.73 1.38 -2.16
CA LEU A 128 -0.11 1.63 -3.46
C LEU A 128 1.41 1.77 -3.39
N ASP A 129 1.96 1.90 -2.18
CA ASP A 129 3.40 1.99 -1.95
C ASP A 129 4.11 0.75 -2.53
N PRO A 130 5.23 0.92 -3.25
CA PRO A 130 6.00 -0.21 -3.78
C PRO A 130 6.71 -1.05 -2.71
N GLN A 131 6.59 -0.69 -1.43
CA GLN A 131 7.05 -1.51 -0.32
C GLN A 131 5.96 -2.50 0.12
N PRO A 132 6.34 -3.72 0.54
CA PRO A 132 5.37 -4.76 0.88
C PRO A 132 4.56 -4.45 2.13
N ARG A 133 3.44 -5.17 2.25
CA ARG A 133 2.58 -5.18 3.43
C ARG A 133 2.16 -6.59 3.76
N GLN A 134 1.97 -6.85 5.03
CA GLN A 134 1.54 -8.16 5.51
C GLN A 134 0.18 -8.06 6.19
N ILE A 135 -0.74 -8.95 5.82
CA ILE A 135 -2.08 -9.05 6.41
C ILE A 135 -2.11 -10.24 7.36
N PHE A 136 -2.66 -10.02 8.55
CA PHE A 136 -2.87 -11.04 9.58
C PHE A 136 -4.33 -11.05 10.02
N HIS A 137 -4.96 -12.23 10.03
CA HIS A 137 -6.24 -12.42 10.67
C HIS A 137 -6.04 -12.88 12.10
N LEU A 138 -6.61 -12.14 13.05
CA LEU A 138 -6.59 -12.45 14.48
C LEU A 138 -8.02 -12.48 15.01
N PRO A 139 -8.29 -13.14 16.14
CA PRO A 139 -9.62 -13.09 16.76
C PRO A 139 -10.07 -11.65 17.00
N GLY A 140 -11.21 -11.26 16.42
CA GLY A 140 -11.82 -9.94 16.56
C GLY A 140 -11.11 -8.78 15.86
N ARG A 141 -10.05 -9.04 15.08
CA ARG A 141 -9.37 -8.00 14.31
C ARG A 141 -8.55 -8.55 13.15
N THR A 142 -8.38 -7.72 12.13
CA THR A 142 -7.39 -7.92 11.07
C THR A 142 -6.32 -6.83 11.22
N LEU A 143 -5.06 -7.21 11.15
CA LEU A 143 -3.93 -6.26 11.14
C LEU A 143 -3.34 -6.19 9.74
N ILE A 144 -3.01 -4.98 9.30
CA ILE A 144 -2.17 -4.75 8.13
C ILE A 144 -0.92 -4.04 8.61
N VAL A 145 0.22 -4.72 8.44
CA VAL A 145 1.55 -4.17 8.75
C VAL A 145 2.16 -3.73 7.42
N TYR A 146 2.56 -2.49 7.33
CA TYR A 146 3.24 -1.94 6.17
C TYR A 146 4.73 -1.82 6.48
N GLU A 147 5.58 -2.24 5.56
CA GLU A 147 7.03 -2.07 5.70
C GLU A 147 7.39 -0.57 5.70
N SER A 148 6.72 0.19 4.85
CA SER A 148 6.89 1.64 4.77
C SER A 148 6.52 2.32 6.09
N ASN A 149 7.43 3.14 6.61
CA ASN A 149 7.23 4.03 7.76
C ASN A 149 6.57 3.38 8.98
N TYR A 150 6.84 2.08 9.24
CA TYR A 150 6.23 1.30 10.34
C TYR A 150 4.71 1.41 10.42
N GLY A 151 4.05 1.48 9.29
CA GLY A 151 2.60 1.59 9.25
C GLY A 151 1.94 0.35 9.86
N LEU A 152 1.07 0.56 10.84
CA LEU A 152 0.24 -0.48 11.44
C LEU A 152 -1.22 -0.04 11.43
N ARG A 153 -2.06 -0.78 10.72
CA ARG A 153 -3.50 -0.55 10.69
C ARG A 153 -4.24 -1.69 11.37
N THR A 154 -5.09 -1.35 12.32
CA THR A 154 -6.00 -2.29 12.96
C THR A 154 -7.41 -2.11 12.38
N ILE A 155 -8.00 -3.22 11.93
CA ILE A 155 -9.38 -3.29 11.48
C ILE A 155 -10.13 -4.18 12.47
N TYR A 156 -11.08 -3.63 13.19
CA TYR A 156 -11.86 -4.37 14.17
C TYR A 156 -12.94 -5.19 13.48
N THR A 157 -13.02 -6.49 13.80
CA THR A 157 -13.99 -7.44 13.23
C THR A 157 -14.85 -8.10 14.28
N ASP A 158 -14.96 -7.49 15.45
CA ASP A 158 -15.73 -7.98 16.60
C ASP A 158 -17.18 -7.46 16.62
N GLY A 159 -17.64 -6.85 15.54
CA GLY A 159 -19.01 -6.36 15.40
C GLY A 159 -19.27 -4.96 15.99
N ARG A 160 -18.22 -4.28 16.48
CA ARG A 160 -18.38 -2.91 16.93
C ARG A 160 -18.72 -1.95 15.78
N PRO A 161 -19.50 -0.87 16.02
CA PRO A 161 -19.75 0.15 15.02
C PRO A 161 -18.55 1.07 14.84
N LEU A 162 -18.53 1.81 13.74
CA LEU A 162 -17.65 2.99 13.60
C LEU A 162 -18.00 4.00 14.70
N PRO A 163 -17.00 4.63 15.31
CA PRO A 163 -17.23 5.71 16.27
C PRO A 163 -17.79 6.95 15.55
N PRO A 164 -18.42 7.88 16.31
CA PRO A 164 -18.82 9.17 15.77
C PRO A 164 -17.62 9.93 15.17
N PRO A 165 -17.82 10.77 14.14
CA PRO A 165 -16.77 11.64 13.62
C PRO A 165 -16.19 12.53 14.74
N GLY A 166 -14.84 12.58 14.81
CA GLY A 166 -14.12 13.39 15.81
C GLY A 166 -13.86 12.67 17.15
N GLU A 167 -14.43 11.50 17.37
CA GLU A 167 -14.19 10.67 18.56
C GLU A 167 -13.92 9.22 18.17
N PRO A 168 -12.80 8.62 18.55
CA PRO A 168 -11.65 9.17 19.26
C PRO A 168 -10.87 10.19 18.42
N GLN A 169 -9.78 10.72 19.00
CA GLN A 169 -8.86 11.65 18.33
C GLN A 169 -8.51 11.19 16.90
N PRO A 170 -8.38 12.05 15.89
CA PRO A 170 -8.04 11.67 14.53
C PRO A 170 -6.73 10.89 14.44
N TYR A 171 -6.73 9.80 13.67
CA TYR A 171 -5.58 8.94 13.43
C TYR A 171 -5.05 9.10 12.01
N TRP A 172 -3.76 8.81 11.81
CA TRP A 172 -3.17 8.75 10.49
C TRP A 172 -3.85 7.70 9.59
N HIS A 173 -4.14 6.51 10.12
CA HIS A 173 -4.79 5.42 9.39
C HIS A 173 -6.31 5.39 9.57
N GLY A 174 -6.89 6.37 10.25
CA GLY A 174 -8.29 6.36 10.61
C GLY A 174 -8.64 5.27 11.63
N TYR A 175 -9.91 5.21 11.99
CA TYR A 175 -10.50 4.12 12.75
C TYR A 175 -11.25 3.20 11.79
N SER A 176 -10.98 1.90 11.85
CA SER A 176 -11.50 0.94 10.87
C SER A 176 -12.28 -0.19 11.52
N VAL A 177 -13.44 -0.51 10.96
CA VAL A 177 -14.23 -1.70 11.28
C VAL A 177 -14.43 -2.53 10.02
N GLY A 178 -14.47 -3.86 10.15
CA GLY A 178 -14.60 -4.76 9.03
C GLY A 178 -15.59 -5.89 9.27
N HIS A 179 -16.23 -6.32 8.18
CA HIS A 179 -17.13 -7.46 8.18
C HIS A 179 -17.09 -8.19 6.83
N TRP A 180 -17.58 -9.41 6.79
CA TRP A 180 -17.63 -10.19 5.57
C TRP A 180 -19.01 -10.11 4.90
N GLU A 181 -19.03 -9.80 3.60
CA GLU A 181 -20.18 -9.94 2.70
C GLU A 181 -19.85 -11.04 1.67
N GLY A 182 -20.30 -12.26 1.96
CA GLY A 182 -19.90 -13.41 1.15
C GLY A 182 -18.38 -13.61 1.16
N ASP A 183 -17.76 -13.53 -0.02
CA ASP A 183 -16.32 -13.64 -0.23
C ASP A 183 -15.60 -12.27 -0.28
N THR A 184 -16.27 -11.20 0.06
CA THR A 184 -15.70 -9.85 0.11
C THR A 184 -15.56 -9.39 1.56
N PHE A 185 -14.35 -9.00 1.95
CA PHE A 185 -14.12 -8.34 3.23
C PHE A 185 -14.32 -6.84 3.04
N VAL A 186 -15.33 -6.30 3.70
CA VAL A 186 -15.69 -4.88 3.63
C VAL A 186 -15.15 -4.18 4.84
N VAL A 187 -14.44 -3.09 4.62
CA VAL A 187 -13.84 -2.26 5.66
C VAL A 187 -14.37 -0.84 5.52
N GLU A 188 -14.94 -0.32 6.59
CA GLU A 188 -15.35 1.08 6.68
C GLU A 188 -14.44 1.81 7.65
N SER A 189 -14.04 3.04 7.28
CA SER A 189 -13.10 3.82 8.08
C SER A 189 -13.48 5.31 8.11
N ASN A 190 -13.25 5.93 9.27
CA ASN A 190 -13.43 7.36 9.50
C ASN A 190 -12.35 7.90 10.46
N ASN A 191 -12.52 9.12 10.96
CA ASN A 191 -11.63 9.76 11.92
C ASN A 191 -10.17 9.81 11.45
N PHE A 192 -9.98 10.14 10.19
CA PHE A 192 -8.67 10.38 9.61
C PHE A 192 -8.14 11.76 9.99
N ARG A 193 -6.83 11.85 10.11
CA ARG A 193 -6.11 13.11 10.22
C ARG A 193 -6.03 13.79 8.85
N GLY A 194 -7.11 14.48 8.48
CA GLY A 194 -7.21 15.24 7.23
C GLY A 194 -6.55 16.61 7.29
N VAL A 195 -6.71 17.39 6.23
CA VAL A 195 -6.25 18.78 6.18
C VAL A 195 -6.91 19.55 7.33
N GLN A 196 -6.13 19.93 8.32
CA GLN A 196 -6.55 20.72 9.47
C GLN A 196 -5.58 21.89 9.64
N GLY A 197 -6.12 23.08 9.54
CA GLY A 197 -5.59 24.36 10.01
C GLY A 197 -4.08 24.54 10.20
N GLY A 198 -3.26 24.27 9.16
CA GLY A 198 -1.89 24.74 9.16
C GLY A 198 -0.77 23.69 9.13
N ASN A 199 -1.06 22.37 9.20
CA ASN A 199 -0.01 21.38 8.95
C ASN A 199 -0.04 20.95 7.46
N PRO A 200 0.97 21.34 6.66
CA PRO A 200 0.99 21.06 5.23
C PRO A 200 1.11 19.55 4.90
N SER A 201 1.55 18.75 5.87
CA SER A 201 1.69 17.28 5.71
C SER A 201 0.41 16.51 6.02
N ASP A 202 -0.65 17.18 6.53
CA ASP A 202 -1.91 16.50 6.78
C ASP A 202 -2.72 16.30 5.49
N GLY A 203 -3.51 15.24 5.43
CA GLY A 203 -4.50 14.99 4.40
C GLY A 203 -3.93 14.80 2.99
N TRP A 204 -3.12 13.76 2.75
CA TRP A 204 -2.60 13.38 1.45
C TRP A 204 -3.11 11.98 1.05
N LEU A 205 -3.75 11.85 -0.13
CA LEU A 205 -4.19 10.55 -0.67
C LEU A 205 -3.16 9.94 -1.62
N ASP A 206 -2.34 10.76 -2.26
CA ASP A 206 -1.34 10.34 -3.26
C ASP A 206 -0.17 11.33 -3.32
N GLN A 207 0.82 11.03 -4.19
CA GLN A 207 1.97 11.91 -4.36
C GLN A 207 1.66 13.20 -5.15
N MET A 208 0.52 13.27 -5.84
CA MET A 208 0.05 14.54 -6.44
C MET A 208 -0.53 15.49 -5.39
N GLY A 209 -0.59 15.05 -4.15
CA GLY A 209 -1.08 15.87 -3.05
C GLY A 209 -2.59 16.04 -3.05
N SER A 210 -3.32 15.07 -3.60
CA SER A 210 -4.78 15.05 -3.55
C SER A 210 -5.27 15.10 -2.12
N PRO A 211 -5.96 16.18 -1.68
CA PRO A 211 -6.27 16.38 -0.27
C PRO A 211 -7.48 15.57 0.18
N PHE A 212 -7.51 15.26 1.47
CA PHE A 212 -8.71 14.86 2.18
C PHE A 212 -8.85 15.62 3.50
N THR A 213 -10.07 15.67 4.02
CA THR A 213 -10.41 16.37 5.25
C THR A 213 -10.72 15.40 6.40
N ASP A 214 -11.03 15.95 7.57
CA ASP A 214 -11.59 15.20 8.71
C ASP A 214 -12.95 14.55 8.40
N GLY A 215 -13.60 14.99 7.32
CA GLY A 215 -14.85 14.41 6.83
C GLY A 215 -14.69 13.13 6.02
N LEU A 216 -13.46 12.69 5.73
CA LEU A 216 -13.19 11.51 4.92
C LEU A 216 -13.84 10.25 5.51
N ARG A 217 -14.58 9.54 4.66
CA ARG A 217 -14.98 8.16 4.85
C ARG A 217 -14.41 7.30 3.74
N LEU A 218 -13.80 6.19 4.12
CA LEU A 218 -13.37 5.16 3.17
C LEU A 218 -14.22 3.91 3.33
N THR A 219 -14.63 3.35 2.19
CA THR A 219 -15.17 2.00 2.11
C THR A 219 -14.26 1.19 1.20
N GLU A 220 -13.66 0.15 1.74
CA GLU A 220 -12.73 -0.70 1.04
C GLU A 220 -13.31 -2.11 0.93
N ARG A 221 -13.30 -2.66 -0.27
CA ARG A 221 -13.84 -3.99 -0.57
C ARG A 221 -12.72 -4.89 -1.04
N PHE A 222 -12.19 -5.69 -0.13
CA PHE A 222 -11.10 -6.62 -0.38
C PHE A 222 -11.65 -7.91 -0.96
N ARG A 223 -11.12 -8.32 -2.10
CA ARG A 223 -11.48 -9.58 -2.76
C ARG A 223 -10.23 -10.29 -3.24
N ARG A 224 -9.90 -11.42 -2.63
CA ARG A 224 -8.85 -12.31 -3.14
C ARG A 224 -9.43 -13.14 -4.27
N VAL A 225 -9.07 -12.81 -5.52
CA VAL A 225 -9.68 -13.43 -6.72
C VAL A 225 -9.12 -14.81 -7.03
N ASN A 226 -7.91 -15.08 -6.57
CA ASN A 226 -7.23 -16.36 -6.65
C ASN A 226 -6.07 -16.36 -5.64
N PHE A 227 -5.23 -17.39 -5.63
CA PHE A 227 -4.10 -17.49 -4.70
C PHE A 227 -3.22 -16.25 -4.73
N GLY A 228 -2.87 -15.77 -5.91
CA GLY A 228 -1.84 -14.74 -6.12
C GLY A 228 -2.34 -13.30 -6.16
N ASN A 229 -3.66 -13.06 -6.29
CA ASN A 229 -4.14 -11.73 -6.62
C ASN A 229 -5.23 -11.26 -5.66
N LEU A 230 -5.03 -10.07 -5.10
CA LEU A 230 -5.96 -9.35 -4.24
C LEU A 230 -6.38 -8.05 -4.93
N GLN A 231 -7.68 -7.82 -5.02
CA GLN A 231 -8.29 -6.58 -5.49
C GLN A 231 -8.93 -5.84 -4.31
N ILE A 232 -8.73 -4.54 -4.27
CA ILE A 232 -9.33 -3.65 -3.26
C ILE A 232 -10.01 -2.51 -4.00
N ASP A 233 -11.34 -2.50 -4.00
CA ASP A 233 -12.10 -1.36 -4.51
C ASP A 233 -12.27 -0.37 -3.35
N VAL A 234 -11.71 0.84 -3.53
CA VAL A 234 -11.68 1.87 -2.51
C VAL A 234 -12.58 3.01 -2.92
N THR A 235 -13.66 3.23 -2.17
CA THR A 235 -14.54 4.38 -2.33
C THR A 235 -14.12 5.48 -1.38
N ILE A 236 -13.83 6.63 -1.93
CA ILE A 236 -13.47 7.86 -1.24
C ILE A 236 -14.71 8.76 -1.20
N ASP A 237 -15.18 9.07 0.00
CA ASP A 237 -16.31 9.95 0.25
C ASP A 237 -15.90 11.06 1.22
N ASP A 238 -15.68 12.25 0.69
CA ASP A 238 -15.33 13.46 1.45
C ASP A 238 -15.97 14.68 0.75
N ALA A 239 -17.18 14.99 1.12
CA ALA A 239 -17.95 16.09 0.51
C ALA A 239 -17.31 17.48 0.70
N LYS A 240 -16.37 17.62 1.66
CA LYS A 240 -15.63 18.87 1.83
C LYS A 240 -14.53 19.04 0.79
N ALA A 241 -13.91 17.93 0.33
CA ALA A 241 -12.81 17.95 -0.63
C ALA A 241 -13.23 17.61 -2.07
N TYR A 242 -14.30 16.86 -2.24
CA TYR A 242 -14.77 16.35 -3.53
C TYR A 242 -16.24 16.67 -3.76
N THR A 243 -16.62 16.92 -5.01
CA THR A 243 -18.00 17.24 -5.40
C THR A 243 -18.93 16.03 -5.41
N LYS A 244 -18.36 14.83 -5.43
CA LYS A 244 -19.07 13.54 -5.35
C LYS A 244 -18.11 12.43 -4.89
N PRO A 245 -18.62 11.36 -4.29
CA PRO A 245 -17.81 10.16 -4.04
C PRO A 245 -17.28 9.56 -5.34
N PHE A 246 -16.12 8.90 -5.25
CA PHE A 246 -15.54 8.18 -6.37
C PHE A 246 -14.87 6.90 -5.88
N THR A 247 -14.74 5.92 -6.77
CA THR A 247 -14.14 4.62 -6.45
C THR A 247 -12.97 4.36 -7.39
N VAL A 248 -11.86 3.92 -6.81
CA VAL A 248 -10.67 3.45 -7.53
C VAL A 248 -10.34 2.03 -7.11
N ARG A 249 -9.56 1.32 -7.92
CA ARG A 249 -9.10 -0.02 -7.62
C ARG A 249 -7.63 -0.05 -7.32
N VAL A 250 -7.26 -0.79 -6.29
CA VAL A 250 -5.89 -1.23 -6.01
C VAL A 250 -5.81 -2.70 -6.35
N GLU A 251 -4.76 -3.12 -7.04
CA GLU A 251 -4.44 -4.51 -7.28
C GLU A 251 -3.10 -4.85 -6.64
N GLN A 252 -3.08 -5.97 -5.91
CA GLN A 252 -1.89 -6.45 -5.22
C GLN A 252 -1.62 -7.91 -5.63
N GLN A 253 -0.36 -8.29 -5.61
CA GLN A 253 0.09 -9.64 -5.90
C GLN A 253 0.83 -10.19 -4.68
N ILE A 254 0.57 -11.47 -4.37
CA ILE A 254 1.24 -12.14 -3.26
C ILE A 254 2.73 -12.34 -3.55
N MET A 255 3.56 -12.12 -2.55
CA MET A 255 4.99 -12.39 -2.63
C MET A 255 5.27 -13.84 -2.22
N ALA A 256 5.03 -14.78 -3.14
CA ALA A 256 5.02 -16.21 -2.87
C ALA A 256 6.40 -16.88 -2.85
N ASN A 257 7.48 -16.16 -3.05
CA ASN A 257 8.82 -16.73 -3.22
C ASN A 257 9.70 -16.70 -1.95
N GLY A 258 9.10 -16.83 -0.77
CA GLY A 258 9.84 -16.77 0.50
C GLY A 258 10.28 -15.35 0.84
N ALA A 259 9.46 -14.35 0.46
CA ALA A 259 9.68 -12.98 0.87
C ALA A 259 9.41 -12.81 2.36
N GLU A 260 10.16 -11.94 2.97
CA GLU A 260 10.01 -11.51 4.36
C GLU A 260 9.86 -9.99 4.38
N MET A 261 9.15 -9.49 5.39
CA MET A 261 9.15 -8.06 5.70
C MET A 261 10.51 -7.69 6.26
N ILE A 262 11.11 -6.64 5.73
CA ILE A 262 12.37 -6.12 6.24
C ILE A 262 12.14 -4.97 7.22
N GLU A 263 13.11 -4.69 8.05
CA GLU A 263 13.10 -3.51 8.89
C GLU A 263 13.43 -2.28 8.02
N PHE A 264 12.51 -1.34 7.98
CA PHE A 264 12.69 -0.07 7.26
C PHE A 264 12.61 1.11 8.24
N VAL A 265 13.72 1.80 8.42
CA VAL A 265 13.83 2.98 9.28
C VAL A 265 14.00 4.22 8.42
N CYS A 266 12.90 4.92 8.15
CA CYS A 266 12.90 6.07 7.24
C CYS A 266 13.89 7.17 7.65
N HIS A 267 14.09 7.39 8.96
CA HIS A 267 15.02 8.41 9.46
C HIS A 267 16.49 7.98 9.37
N GLU A 268 16.78 6.71 9.12
CA GLU A 268 18.15 6.25 9.02
C GLU A 268 18.80 6.79 7.74
N ASN A 269 19.87 7.57 7.92
CA ASN A 269 20.58 8.25 6.82
C ASN A 269 19.72 9.21 5.97
N GLN A 270 18.57 9.65 6.47
CA GLN A 270 17.70 10.59 5.78
C GLN A 270 18.38 11.96 5.61
N LYS A 271 18.67 12.34 4.36
CA LYS A 271 19.30 13.61 4.01
C LYS A 271 18.35 14.57 3.29
N PHE A 272 17.12 14.18 3.06
CA PHE A 272 16.16 14.96 2.29
C PHE A 272 15.95 16.37 2.89
N LEU A 273 15.79 16.47 4.20
CA LEU A 273 15.61 17.74 4.88
C LEU A 273 16.85 18.63 4.79
N GLU A 274 18.05 18.04 4.86
CA GLU A 274 19.31 18.77 4.67
C GLU A 274 19.43 19.29 3.23
N MET A 275 19.11 18.45 2.23
CA MET A 275 19.17 18.79 0.81
C MET A 275 18.16 19.88 0.42
N THR A 276 17.04 19.98 1.11
CA THR A 276 16.00 20.99 0.87
C THR A 276 16.24 22.29 1.65
N GLY A 277 17.30 22.37 2.45
CA GLY A 277 17.61 23.54 3.31
C GLY A 277 16.62 23.70 4.48
N ARG A 278 15.77 22.72 4.74
CA ARG A 278 14.87 22.67 5.89
C ARG A 278 15.62 22.03 7.05
N ALA A 279 16.27 22.83 7.88
CA ALA A 279 16.91 22.33 9.09
C ALA A 279 15.87 21.66 10.00
N VAL A 280 16.12 20.41 10.37
CA VAL A 280 15.41 19.78 11.50
C VAL A 280 15.85 20.55 12.73
N SER A 281 14.93 21.28 13.36
CA SER A 281 15.18 21.80 14.71
C SER A 281 15.46 20.60 15.62
N LYS A 282 16.68 20.51 16.12
CA LYS A 282 17.09 19.50 17.10
C LYS A 282 16.34 19.68 18.40
#